data_b431d3b229ba4daafaaba6d5cf55722d
#
_entry.id   b431d3b229ba4daafaaba6d5cf55722d
#
_cell.length_a   1.000
_cell.length_b   1.000
_cell.length_c   1.000
_cell.angle_alpha   90.00
_cell.angle_beta   90.00
_cell.angle_gamma   90.00
#
_symmetry.space_group_name_H-M   'P 1'
#
loop_
_entity.id
_entity.type
_entity.pdbx_description
1 polymer ?
#
loop_
_entity_poly.entity_id
_entity_poly.type
_entity_poly.pdbx_seq_one_letter_code
_entity_poly.pdbx_strand_id
1 'polypeptide(L)'
;MDPVALFLLAVAGIFAIGALGELIFQRTNIPDVIWLIVAGIVLGPISGLLTREMLSSVAPFFAAITLVVVLFEGGSKLRLGEIGKAAPRSSLLAVLSFLLATLVIAALSMLGRWPFGLLPETWSWTHGLLLGTILGGSSSIIIMPAMAQARLPAPLANLVNIESALTDAFCVVGTATIIDLLLKGAGGAAAPAISLLKSFGIGLAIGGVAGLVWLLLLRFLRGSEHAYPITLAALLVLYVVIDHAEGSAALGILTVAIILGNAGSISSKIGLAEPAELDTEVRGFHRQMAFMIKSFFFVFIGAMLGPPWGLIVFGVFLGLVLFGARIPAVFLGTLGSKFSPAEKRMAAVAMPRGMAAGVLATLPMSAGVTGTEGLPVLVFACVFTTILVFAIGFPIIKRALPAVDDEEPESRLPMPAGAAMPRQTERMQPLSVNAATAIASPPKQTAPDTVPVPPTGYEPVQPSTSAEVPATGNVSWPKDTQPMQPLSPDDPPED
;
A
#
# COMPACT_ATOMS: atom_id res chain seq x y z
N MET A 1 -7.99 2.60 32.49
CA MET A 1 -6.93 3.40 31.84
C MET A 1 -7.59 4.58 31.14
N ASP A 2 -6.92 5.72 31.12
CA ASP A 2 -7.33 6.86 30.35
C ASP A 2 -7.45 6.48 28.85
N PRO A 3 -8.53 6.86 28.14
CA PRO A 3 -8.70 6.60 26.71
C PRO A 3 -7.52 7.06 25.84
N VAL A 4 -6.89 8.18 26.20
CA VAL A 4 -5.69 8.69 25.50
C VAL A 4 -4.51 7.75 25.68
N ALA A 5 -4.25 7.29 26.92
CA ALA A 5 -3.17 6.36 27.19
C ALA A 5 -3.39 5.02 26.47
N LEU A 6 -4.63 4.52 26.41
CA LEU A 6 -4.96 3.30 25.68
C LEU A 6 -4.72 3.44 24.19
N PHE A 7 -5.13 4.57 23.60
CA PHE A 7 -4.90 4.87 22.18
C PHE A 7 -3.40 4.94 21.87
N LEU A 8 -2.61 5.65 22.67
CA LEU A 8 -1.16 5.75 22.48
C LEU A 8 -0.46 4.39 22.58
N LEU A 9 -0.88 3.54 23.53
CA LEU A 9 -0.35 2.17 23.67
C LEU A 9 -0.72 1.30 22.47
N ALA A 10 -1.94 1.43 21.94
CA ALA A 10 -2.36 0.71 20.75
C ALA A 10 -1.51 1.12 19.53
N VAL A 11 -1.32 2.42 19.30
CA VAL A 11 -0.49 2.95 18.21
C VAL A 11 0.96 2.49 18.36
N ALA A 12 1.55 2.62 19.56
CA ALA A 12 2.91 2.16 19.83
C ALA A 12 3.05 0.64 19.61
N GLY A 13 2.05 -0.13 20.05
CA GLY A 13 2.00 -1.58 19.84
C GLY A 13 1.95 -1.96 18.38
N ILE A 14 1.14 -1.27 17.56
CA ILE A 14 1.05 -1.50 16.10
C ILE A 14 2.42 -1.29 15.44
N PHE A 15 3.10 -0.19 15.74
CA PHE A 15 4.42 0.08 15.19
C PHE A 15 5.47 -0.93 15.67
N ALA A 16 5.45 -1.27 16.96
CA ALA A 16 6.38 -2.27 17.52
C ALA A 16 6.17 -3.65 16.87
N ILE A 17 4.92 -4.11 16.75
CA ILE A 17 4.60 -5.39 16.12
C ILE A 17 4.93 -5.37 14.63
N GLY A 18 4.66 -4.27 13.92
CA GLY A 18 5.06 -4.11 12.52
C GLY A 18 6.56 -4.20 12.32
N ALA A 19 7.33 -3.48 13.13
CA ALA A 19 8.80 -3.51 13.07
C ALA A 19 9.38 -4.88 13.48
N LEU A 20 8.85 -5.49 14.53
CA LEU A 20 9.25 -6.85 14.94
C LEU A 20 8.86 -7.88 13.88
N GLY A 21 7.68 -7.75 13.28
CA GLY A 21 7.22 -8.60 12.18
C GLY A 21 8.18 -8.56 10.98
N GLU A 22 8.65 -7.37 10.62
CA GLU A 22 9.67 -7.19 9.56
C GLU A 22 11.00 -7.87 9.92
N LEU A 23 11.46 -7.76 11.18
CA LEU A 23 12.65 -8.46 11.66
C LEU A 23 12.48 -9.99 11.65
N ILE A 24 11.32 -10.48 12.05
CA ILE A 24 10.98 -11.90 11.99
C ILE A 24 10.94 -12.37 10.54
N PHE A 25 10.33 -11.59 9.65
CA PHE A 25 10.27 -11.88 8.21
C PHE A 25 11.66 -12.09 7.62
N GLN A 26 12.64 -11.25 7.96
CA GLN A 26 14.02 -11.38 7.48
C GLN A 26 14.67 -12.71 7.86
N ARG A 27 14.22 -13.36 8.94
CA ARG A 27 14.77 -14.65 9.43
C ARG A 27 13.96 -15.87 9.00
N THR A 28 12.62 -15.72 8.92
CA THR A 28 11.70 -16.85 8.77
C THR A 28 11.03 -16.93 7.40
N ASN A 29 11.07 -15.85 6.60
CA ASN A 29 10.28 -15.66 5.38
C ASN A 29 8.75 -15.68 5.61
N ILE A 30 8.28 -15.54 6.85
CA ILE A 30 6.86 -15.38 7.19
C ILE A 30 6.51 -13.90 7.02
N PRO A 31 5.56 -13.52 6.15
CA PRO A 31 5.19 -12.12 5.93
C PRO A 31 4.81 -11.40 7.23
N ASP A 32 5.33 -10.19 7.42
CA ASP A 32 5.06 -9.33 8.58
C ASP A 32 3.58 -9.04 8.79
N VAL A 33 2.82 -8.99 7.70
CA VAL A 33 1.36 -8.75 7.69
C VAL A 33 0.57 -9.77 8.52
N ILE A 34 1.06 -10.99 8.70
CA ILE A 34 0.39 -12.00 9.53
C ILE A 34 0.37 -11.56 10.99
N TRP A 35 1.49 -11.07 11.50
CA TRP A 35 1.62 -10.59 12.87
C TRP A 35 0.72 -9.40 13.14
N LEU A 36 0.59 -8.50 12.14
CA LEU A 36 -0.29 -7.35 12.20
C LEU A 36 -1.77 -7.76 12.23
N ILE A 37 -2.18 -8.74 11.42
CA ILE A 37 -3.56 -9.25 11.44
C ILE A 37 -3.85 -9.95 12.78
N VAL A 38 -2.92 -10.77 13.28
CA VAL A 38 -3.05 -11.42 14.59
C VAL A 38 -3.17 -10.39 15.71
N ALA A 39 -2.35 -9.33 15.69
CA ALA A 39 -2.48 -8.21 16.63
C ALA A 39 -3.86 -7.55 16.55
N GLY A 40 -4.38 -7.36 15.34
CA GLY A 40 -5.74 -6.85 15.11
C GLY A 40 -6.81 -7.76 15.71
N ILE A 41 -6.71 -9.08 15.53
CA ILE A 41 -7.62 -10.05 16.13
C ILE A 41 -7.58 -9.97 17.66
N VAL A 42 -6.40 -9.80 18.24
CA VAL A 42 -6.25 -9.62 19.69
C VAL A 42 -6.88 -8.31 20.17
N LEU A 43 -6.61 -7.20 19.46
CA LEU A 43 -7.12 -5.87 19.84
C LEU A 43 -8.63 -5.70 19.55
N GLY A 44 -9.17 -6.39 18.57
CA GLY A 44 -10.59 -6.34 18.21
C GLY A 44 -11.40 -7.44 18.91
N PRO A 45 -11.68 -8.57 18.23
CA PRO A 45 -12.63 -9.57 18.71
C PRO A 45 -12.24 -10.25 20.02
N ILE A 46 -10.96 -10.32 20.42
CA ILE A 46 -10.53 -10.98 21.66
C ILE A 46 -10.61 -10.02 22.85
N SER A 47 -10.00 -8.83 22.76
CA SER A 47 -9.93 -7.89 23.88
C SER A 47 -11.12 -6.91 23.93
N GLY A 48 -11.80 -6.69 22.80
CA GLY A 48 -12.86 -5.69 22.67
C GLY A 48 -12.38 -4.23 22.75
N LEU A 49 -11.05 -3.99 22.69
CA LEU A 49 -10.47 -2.64 22.76
C LEU A 49 -10.81 -1.81 21.51
N LEU A 50 -10.80 -2.46 20.35
CA LEU A 50 -11.22 -1.89 19.07
C LEU A 50 -12.59 -2.47 18.72
N THR A 51 -13.65 -1.73 18.98
CA THR A 51 -15.00 -2.18 18.62
C THR A 51 -15.29 -1.97 17.14
N ARG A 52 -16.17 -2.81 16.58
CA ARG A 52 -16.56 -2.69 15.17
C ARG A 52 -17.20 -1.34 14.86
N GLU A 53 -17.96 -0.76 15.81
CA GLU A 53 -18.58 0.56 15.66
C GLU A 53 -17.53 1.66 15.50
N MET A 54 -16.49 1.65 16.36
CA MET A 54 -15.37 2.59 16.24
C MET A 54 -14.66 2.42 14.89
N LEU A 55 -14.39 1.18 14.48
CA LEU A 55 -13.71 0.89 13.23
C LEU A 55 -14.56 1.26 12.02
N SER A 56 -15.86 0.99 12.03
CA SER A 56 -16.77 1.31 10.92
C SER A 56 -16.95 2.82 10.72
N SER A 57 -16.91 3.62 11.78
CA SER A 57 -16.98 5.09 11.68
C SER A 57 -15.75 5.70 11.03
N VAL A 58 -14.57 5.11 11.23
CA VAL A 58 -13.28 5.59 10.68
C VAL A 58 -12.97 4.96 9.32
N ALA A 59 -13.55 3.79 9.03
CA ALA A 59 -13.26 3.00 7.83
C ALA A 59 -13.32 3.79 6.51
N PRO A 60 -14.34 4.62 6.21
CA PRO A 60 -14.40 5.35 4.95
C PRO A 60 -13.24 6.31 4.75
N PHE A 61 -12.87 7.06 5.81
CA PHE A 61 -11.76 8.03 5.75
C PHE A 61 -10.42 7.32 5.59
N PHE A 62 -10.22 6.26 6.36
CA PHE A 62 -9.01 5.46 6.29
C PHE A 62 -8.87 4.72 4.96
N ALA A 63 -9.98 4.20 4.43
CA ALA A 63 -10.02 3.56 3.13
C ALA A 63 -9.66 4.53 2.00
N ALA A 64 -10.18 5.77 2.00
CA ALA A 64 -9.87 6.77 0.99
C ALA A 64 -8.37 7.12 0.97
N ILE A 65 -7.77 7.39 2.14
CA ILE A 65 -6.33 7.67 2.25
C ILE A 65 -5.51 6.45 1.80
N THR A 66 -5.87 5.27 2.27
CA THR A 66 -5.18 4.02 1.92
C THR A 66 -5.28 3.75 0.43
N LEU A 67 -6.45 3.98 -0.18
CA LEU A 67 -6.67 3.82 -1.62
C LEU A 67 -5.71 4.70 -2.42
N VAL A 68 -5.63 6.00 -2.10
CA VAL A 68 -4.73 6.95 -2.78
C VAL A 68 -3.28 6.47 -2.69
N VAL A 69 -2.82 6.08 -1.49
CA VAL A 69 -1.43 5.65 -1.29
C VAL A 69 -1.14 4.33 -1.99
N VAL A 70 -2.05 3.35 -1.91
CA VAL A 70 -1.89 2.04 -2.56
C VAL A 70 -1.90 2.17 -4.08
N LEU A 71 -2.81 2.98 -4.64
CA LEU A 71 -2.86 3.21 -6.08
C LEU A 71 -1.62 3.97 -6.58
N PHE A 72 -1.16 4.94 -5.80
CA PHE A 72 0.08 5.65 -6.13
C PHE A 72 1.29 4.72 -6.07
N GLU A 73 1.41 3.88 -5.05
CA GLU A 73 2.48 2.89 -4.94
C GLU A 73 2.43 1.86 -6.08
N GLY A 74 1.26 1.28 -6.33
CA GLY A 74 1.05 0.29 -7.39
C GLY A 74 1.30 0.86 -8.77
N GLY A 75 0.68 2.01 -9.08
CA GLY A 75 0.80 2.67 -10.37
C GLY A 75 2.21 3.19 -10.68
N SER A 76 2.91 3.73 -9.68
CA SER A 76 4.29 4.24 -9.85
C SER A 76 5.32 3.14 -10.15
N LYS A 77 5.03 1.89 -9.82
CA LYS A 77 5.86 0.72 -10.14
C LYS A 77 5.62 0.17 -11.54
N LEU A 78 4.51 0.55 -12.20
CA LEU A 78 4.17 0.12 -13.55
C LEU A 78 5.09 0.79 -14.58
N ARG A 79 6.12 0.08 -15.04
CA ARG A 79 7.02 0.54 -16.10
C ARG A 79 6.45 0.23 -17.48
N LEU A 80 5.92 1.26 -18.17
CA LEU A 80 5.31 1.09 -19.50
C LEU A 80 6.26 0.47 -20.53
N GLY A 81 7.56 0.77 -20.45
CA GLY A 81 8.58 0.19 -21.32
C GLY A 81 8.84 -1.30 -21.09
N GLU A 82 8.71 -1.77 -19.87
CA GLU A 82 8.86 -3.18 -19.49
C GLU A 82 7.60 -3.99 -19.83
N ILE A 83 6.42 -3.38 -19.60
CA ILE A 83 5.14 -3.96 -20.00
C ILE A 83 5.13 -4.26 -21.50
N GLY A 84 5.70 -3.37 -22.34
CA GLY A 84 5.78 -3.61 -23.79
C GLY A 84 6.73 -4.73 -24.22
N LYS A 85 7.77 -5.03 -23.46
CA LYS A 85 8.84 -6.00 -23.84
C LYS A 85 8.70 -7.38 -23.19
N ALA A 86 8.30 -7.45 -21.91
CA ALA A 86 8.17 -8.72 -21.16
C ALA A 86 6.73 -9.27 -21.12
N ALA A 87 5.82 -8.58 -21.73
CA ALA A 87 4.42 -8.57 -21.39
C ALA A 87 3.49 -9.66 -21.94
N PRO A 88 3.71 -10.38 -23.03
CA PRO A 88 2.60 -11.23 -23.51
C PRO A 88 2.17 -12.26 -22.48
N ARG A 89 3.12 -12.87 -21.77
CA ARG A 89 2.81 -13.92 -20.77
C ARG A 89 2.32 -13.36 -19.45
N SER A 90 2.95 -12.30 -18.95
CA SER A 90 2.50 -11.67 -17.70
C SER A 90 1.10 -11.07 -17.82
N SER A 91 0.81 -10.42 -18.96
CA SER A 91 -0.50 -9.89 -19.26
C SER A 91 -1.55 -10.99 -19.46
N LEU A 92 -1.18 -12.07 -20.17
CA LEU A 92 -2.06 -13.22 -20.32
C LEU A 92 -2.36 -13.85 -18.94
N LEU A 93 -1.33 -14.04 -18.11
CA LEU A 93 -1.51 -14.56 -16.75
C LEU A 93 -2.40 -13.62 -15.92
N ALA A 94 -2.20 -12.30 -16.01
CA ALA A 94 -3.01 -11.32 -15.29
C ALA A 94 -4.49 -11.40 -15.69
N VAL A 95 -4.77 -11.41 -16.99
CA VAL A 95 -6.14 -11.52 -17.51
C VAL A 95 -6.77 -12.85 -17.10
N LEU A 96 -6.08 -13.98 -17.30
CA LEU A 96 -6.61 -15.31 -16.92
C LEU A 96 -6.85 -15.42 -15.41
N SER A 97 -5.90 -14.95 -14.59
CA SER A 97 -6.02 -14.97 -13.14
C SER A 97 -7.18 -14.12 -12.66
N PHE A 98 -7.30 -12.89 -13.18
CA PHE A 98 -8.38 -11.99 -12.82
C PHE A 98 -9.76 -12.53 -13.23
N LEU A 99 -9.92 -12.92 -14.50
CA LEU A 99 -11.18 -13.42 -15.02
C LEU A 99 -11.62 -14.72 -14.31
N LEU A 100 -10.68 -15.68 -14.17
CA LEU A 100 -11.01 -16.95 -13.54
C LEU A 100 -11.36 -16.77 -12.06
N ALA A 101 -10.59 -15.95 -11.32
CA ALA A 101 -10.92 -15.61 -9.94
C ALA A 101 -12.29 -14.94 -9.84
N THR A 102 -12.54 -13.92 -10.69
CA THR A 102 -13.81 -13.18 -10.69
C THR A 102 -15.01 -14.10 -10.96
N LEU A 103 -14.92 -14.94 -11.98
CA LEU A 103 -16.03 -15.83 -12.36
C LEU A 103 -16.28 -16.92 -11.30
N VAL A 104 -15.20 -17.53 -10.78
CA VAL A 104 -15.32 -18.58 -9.75
C VAL A 104 -15.90 -18.00 -8.47
N ILE A 105 -15.42 -16.85 -8.03
CA ILE A 105 -15.95 -16.19 -6.82
C ILE A 105 -17.39 -15.73 -7.03
N ALA A 106 -17.73 -15.17 -8.18
CA ALA A 106 -19.10 -14.79 -8.49
C ALA A 106 -20.05 -15.99 -8.40
N ALA A 107 -19.69 -17.11 -9.02
CA ALA A 107 -20.50 -18.33 -8.98
C ALA A 107 -20.63 -18.88 -7.56
N LEU A 108 -19.53 -18.97 -6.81
CA LEU A 108 -19.54 -19.50 -5.44
C LEU A 108 -20.24 -18.59 -4.45
N SER A 109 -20.23 -17.27 -4.67
CA SER A 109 -20.95 -16.33 -3.81
C SER A 109 -22.46 -16.60 -3.81
N MET A 110 -23.00 -17.16 -4.90
CA MET A 110 -24.41 -17.56 -4.96
C MET A 110 -24.73 -18.72 -4.01
N LEU A 111 -23.76 -19.58 -3.66
CA LEU A 111 -23.93 -20.58 -2.61
C LEU A 111 -24.06 -19.94 -1.23
N GLY A 112 -23.37 -18.83 -0.98
CA GLY A 112 -23.48 -18.04 0.24
C GLY A 112 -24.88 -17.46 0.43
N ARG A 113 -25.57 -17.11 -0.68
CA ARG A 113 -26.98 -16.69 -0.65
C ARG A 113 -27.90 -17.90 -0.47
N TRP A 114 -27.78 -18.91 -1.30
CA TRP A 114 -28.60 -20.10 -1.30
C TRP A 114 -27.74 -21.33 -1.61
N PRO A 115 -27.68 -22.36 -0.77
CA PRO A 115 -28.60 -22.70 0.34
C PRO A 115 -28.19 -22.21 1.73
N PHE A 116 -27.02 -21.52 1.90
CA PHE A 116 -26.46 -21.23 3.24
C PHE A 116 -27.06 -20.01 3.93
N GLY A 117 -27.74 -19.10 3.21
CA GLY A 117 -28.36 -17.91 3.79
C GLY A 117 -27.38 -16.97 4.52
N LEU A 118 -26.10 -16.98 4.15
CA LEU A 118 -25.05 -16.16 4.74
C LEU A 118 -25.00 -14.74 4.15
N LEU A 119 -25.50 -14.60 2.91
CA LEU A 119 -25.58 -13.35 2.17
C LEU A 119 -27.03 -12.91 2.06
N PRO A 120 -27.31 -11.59 1.99
CA PRO A 120 -28.67 -11.06 1.91
C PRO A 120 -29.47 -11.60 0.71
N GLU A 121 -30.80 -11.58 0.81
CA GLU A 121 -31.68 -11.96 -0.32
C GLU A 121 -31.51 -11.06 -1.55
N THR A 122 -31.09 -9.81 -1.33
CA THR A 122 -30.74 -8.84 -2.38
C THR A 122 -29.50 -9.20 -3.17
N TRP A 123 -28.70 -10.17 -2.68
CA TRP A 123 -27.47 -10.60 -3.34
C TRP A 123 -27.75 -11.19 -4.72
N SER A 124 -27.18 -10.59 -5.75
CA SER A 124 -27.37 -10.97 -7.16
C SER A 124 -26.05 -11.42 -7.79
N TRP A 125 -26.10 -11.89 -9.02
CA TRP A 125 -24.91 -12.17 -9.82
C TRP A 125 -23.98 -10.95 -9.96
N THR A 126 -24.55 -9.73 -10.01
CA THR A 126 -23.76 -8.49 -10.06
C THR A 126 -22.99 -8.27 -8.76
N HIS A 127 -23.60 -8.56 -7.59
CA HIS A 127 -22.89 -8.56 -6.32
C HIS A 127 -21.79 -9.63 -6.26
N GLY A 128 -22.05 -10.80 -6.84
CA GLY A 128 -21.05 -11.85 -6.97
C GLY A 128 -19.86 -11.42 -7.85
N LEU A 129 -20.14 -10.75 -8.97
CA LEU A 129 -19.10 -10.15 -9.81
C LEU A 129 -18.33 -9.06 -9.06
N LEU A 130 -19.01 -8.22 -8.26
CA LEU A 130 -18.37 -7.23 -7.39
C LEU A 130 -17.36 -7.90 -6.44
N LEU A 131 -17.79 -8.91 -5.71
CA LEU A 131 -16.92 -9.69 -4.83
C LEU A 131 -15.74 -10.31 -5.61
N GLY A 132 -16.00 -10.84 -6.79
CA GLY A 132 -14.98 -11.43 -7.65
C GLY A 132 -13.96 -10.44 -8.15
N THR A 133 -14.38 -9.23 -8.56
CA THR A 133 -13.46 -8.16 -9.00
C THR A 133 -12.60 -7.65 -7.84
N ILE A 134 -13.15 -7.52 -6.65
CA ILE A 134 -12.40 -7.15 -5.44
C ILE A 134 -11.30 -8.18 -5.13
N LEU A 135 -11.63 -9.46 -5.26
CA LEU A 135 -10.71 -10.57 -4.95
C LEU A 135 -9.89 -11.05 -6.15
N GLY A 136 -9.99 -10.40 -7.30
CA GLY A 136 -9.35 -10.84 -8.55
C GLY A 136 -7.82 -10.67 -8.58
N GLY A 137 -7.27 -9.70 -7.83
CA GLY A 137 -5.87 -9.31 -7.87
C GLY A 137 -4.98 -9.99 -6.84
N SER A 138 -3.69 -10.11 -7.13
CA SER A 138 -2.64 -10.52 -6.19
C SER A 138 -1.86 -9.30 -5.68
N SER A 139 -1.19 -9.41 -4.53
CA SER A 139 -0.50 -8.28 -3.88
C SER A 139 1.02 -8.33 -4.05
N SER A 140 1.56 -7.47 -4.88
CA SER A 140 3.01 -7.32 -5.05
C SER A 140 3.72 -6.88 -3.74
N ILE A 141 3.05 -6.12 -2.88
CA ILE A 141 3.61 -5.64 -1.61
C ILE A 141 3.99 -6.80 -0.68
N ILE A 142 3.23 -7.92 -0.72
CA ILE A 142 3.50 -9.10 0.10
C ILE A 142 4.46 -10.06 -0.63
N ILE A 143 4.30 -10.21 -1.95
CA ILE A 143 5.01 -11.21 -2.74
C ILE A 143 6.46 -10.79 -3.00
N MET A 144 6.68 -9.54 -3.43
CA MET A 144 8.00 -9.10 -3.91
C MET A 144 9.10 -9.14 -2.85
N PRO A 145 8.87 -8.71 -1.59
CA PRO A 145 9.87 -8.85 -0.54
C PRO A 145 10.28 -10.32 -0.31
N ALA A 146 9.31 -11.24 -0.33
CA ALA A 146 9.57 -12.67 -0.14
C ALA A 146 10.37 -13.26 -1.31
N MET A 147 10.04 -12.90 -2.56
CA MET A 147 10.78 -13.34 -3.74
C MET A 147 12.22 -12.78 -3.77
N ALA A 148 12.38 -11.50 -3.42
CA ALA A 148 13.71 -10.87 -3.36
C ALA A 148 14.59 -11.50 -2.28
N GLN A 149 14.04 -11.72 -1.07
CA GLN A 149 14.77 -12.39 0.01
C GLN A 149 15.12 -13.83 -0.32
N ALA A 150 14.25 -14.52 -1.07
CA ALA A 150 14.49 -15.88 -1.52
C ALA A 150 15.49 -15.98 -2.68
N ARG A 151 15.94 -14.85 -3.26
CA ARG A 151 16.80 -14.77 -4.45
C ARG A 151 16.26 -15.61 -5.61
N LEU A 152 14.96 -15.47 -5.90
CA LEU A 152 14.33 -16.20 -6.98
C LEU A 152 14.77 -15.67 -8.35
N PRO A 153 14.73 -16.51 -9.43
CA PRO A 153 15.09 -16.08 -10.77
C PRO A 153 14.32 -14.85 -11.24
N ALA A 154 15.02 -13.85 -11.80
CA ALA A 154 14.43 -12.60 -12.25
C ALA A 154 13.25 -12.79 -13.25
N PRO A 155 13.25 -13.74 -14.19
CA PRO A 155 12.11 -13.97 -15.08
C PRO A 155 10.83 -14.35 -14.34
N LEU A 156 10.94 -15.17 -13.29
CA LEU A 156 9.79 -15.57 -12.46
C LEU A 156 9.26 -14.39 -11.62
N ALA A 157 10.17 -13.67 -10.98
CA ALA A 157 9.82 -12.52 -10.17
C ALA A 157 9.18 -11.41 -11.01
N ASN A 158 9.71 -11.13 -12.21
CA ASN A 158 9.12 -10.17 -13.14
C ASN A 158 7.74 -10.62 -13.64
N LEU A 159 7.57 -11.91 -13.95
CA LEU A 159 6.27 -12.47 -14.34
C LEU A 159 5.20 -12.13 -13.29
N VAL A 160 5.48 -12.46 -12.03
CA VAL A 160 4.55 -12.28 -10.92
C VAL A 160 4.35 -10.80 -10.56
N ASN A 161 5.41 -9.99 -10.62
CA ASN A 161 5.32 -8.55 -10.33
C ASN A 161 4.43 -7.81 -11.34
N ILE A 162 4.63 -8.06 -12.63
CA ILE A 162 3.81 -7.44 -13.69
C ILE A 162 2.36 -7.94 -13.61
N GLU A 163 2.18 -9.24 -13.39
CA GLU A 163 0.84 -9.81 -13.21
C GLU A 163 0.12 -9.16 -12.03
N SER A 164 0.78 -9.04 -10.88
CA SER A 164 0.22 -8.43 -9.68
C SER A 164 -0.18 -6.96 -9.91
N ALA A 165 0.69 -6.18 -10.54
CA ALA A 165 0.42 -4.78 -10.82
C ALA A 165 -0.75 -4.58 -11.81
N LEU A 166 -0.86 -5.45 -12.83
CA LEU A 166 -1.99 -5.41 -13.77
C LEU A 166 -3.30 -5.83 -13.12
N THR A 167 -3.28 -6.88 -12.28
CA THR A 167 -4.48 -7.35 -11.60
C THR A 167 -4.97 -6.35 -10.55
N ASP A 168 -4.09 -5.60 -9.87
CA ASP A 168 -4.50 -4.49 -9.00
C ASP A 168 -5.28 -3.44 -9.79
N ALA A 169 -4.81 -3.05 -10.98
CA ALA A 169 -5.53 -2.13 -11.85
C ALA A 169 -6.90 -2.71 -12.30
N PHE A 170 -6.95 -3.99 -12.67
CA PHE A 170 -8.21 -4.65 -13.05
C PHE A 170 -9.21 -4.71 -11.89
N CYS A 171 -8.75 -4.94 -10.66
CA CYS A 171 -9.61 -4.92 -9.48
C CYS A 171 -10.24 -3.55 -9.25
N VAL A 172 -9.45 -2.49 -9.36
CA VAL A 172 -9.93 -1.10 -9.18
C VAL A 172 -10.97 -0.77 -10.24
N VAL A 173 -10.64 -0.98 -11.51
CA VAL A 173 -11.53 -0.68 -12.64
C VAL A 173 -12.79 -1.55 -12.57
N GLY A 174 -12.63 -2.85 -12.35
CA GLY A 174 -13.74 -3.79 -12.26
C GLY A 174 -14.68 -3.45 -11.11
N THR A 175 -14.14 -3.19 -9.91
CA THR A 175 -14.94 -2.84 -8.74
C THR A 175 -15.70 -1.53 -8.95
N ALA A 176 -15.05 -0.47 -9.42
CA ALA A 176 -15.72 0.79 -9.73
C ALA A 176 -16.83 0.62 -10.76
N THR A 177 -16.57 -0.17 -11.81
CA THR A 177 -17.55 -0.51 -12.84
C THR A 177 -18.80 -1.18 -12.27
N ILE A 178 -18.61 -2.17 -11.41
CA ILE A 178 -19.73 -2.94 -10.86
C ILE A 178 -20.49 -2.15 -9.81
N ILE A 179 -19.82 -1.30 -9.03
CA ILE A 179 -20.48 -0.34 -8.10
C ILE A 179 -21.41 0.59 -8.90
N ASP A 180 -20.90 1.20 -9.94
CA ASP A 180 -21.71 2.08 -10.79
C ASP A 180 -22.92 1.35 -11.42
N LEU A 181 -22.72 0.11 -11.84
CA LEU A 181 -23.82 -0.72 -12.39
C LEU A 181 -24.89 -1.03 -11.34
N LEU A 182 -24.50 -1.27 -10.09
CA LEU A 182 -25.42 -1.54 -8.98
C LEU A 182 -26.21 -0.30 -8.55
N LEU A 183 -25.57 0.87 -8.56
CA LEU A 183 -26.20 2.14 -8.14
C LEU A 183 -27.16 2.70 -9.20
N LYS A 184 -26.77 2.64 -10.46
CA LYS A 184 -27.55 3.24 -11.56
C LYS A 184 -28.65 2.34 -12.12
N GLY A 185 -28.64 1.06 -11.72
CA GLY A 185 -29.61 0.05 -12.16
C GLY A 185 -29.46 -0.30 -13.66
N ALA A 186 -30.06 -1.42 -14.08
CA ALA A 186 -30.08 -1.86 -15.47
C ALA A 186 -31.15 -1.14 -16.30
N GLY A 187 -31.11 0.18 -16.36
CA GLY A 187 -31.96 1.00 -17.22
C GLY A 187 -31.54 0.91 -18.70
N GLY A 188 -31.54 -0.32 -19.26
CA GLY A 188 -31.06 -0.60 -20.61
C GLY A 188 -29.51 -0.71 -20.66
N ALA A 189 -28.97 -1.72 -21.34
CA ALA A 189 -27.52 -2.02 -21.34
C ALA A 189 -26.63 -0.87 -21.89
N ALA A 190 -27.19 0.07 -22.62
CA ALA A 190 -26.46 1.19 -23.20
C ALA A 190 -26.20 2.35 -22.21
N ALA A 191 -27.17 2.68 -21.34
CA ALA A 191 -27.04 3.84 -20.44
C ALA A 191 -25.96 3.64 -19.35
N PRO A 192 -25.83 2.49 -18.69
CA PRO A 192 -24.73 2.23 -17.76
C PRO A 192 -23.36 2.22 -18.43
N ALA A 193 -23.25 1.67 -19.64
CA ALA A 193 -21.98 1.63 -20.37
C ALA A 193 -21.50 3.04 -20.76
N ILE A 194 -22.40 3.92 -21.18
CA ILE A 194 -22.07 5.33 -21.52
C ILE A 194 -21.66 6.09 -20.24
N SER A 195 -22.37 5.90 -19.13
CA SER A 195 -22.03 6.54 -17.85
C SER A 195 -20.65 6.09 -17.35
N LEU A 196 -20.34 4.80 -17.48
CA LEU A 196 -19.02 4.26 -17.16
C LEU A 196 -17.92 4.87 -18.04
N LEU A 197 -18.15 4.88 -19.36
CA LEU A 197 -17.19 5.45 -20.29
C LEU A 197 -16.95 6.93 -19.98
N LYS A 198 -18.01 7.67 -19.60
CA LYS A 198 -17.93 9.07 -19.16
C LYS A 198 -17.09 9.19 -17.89
N SER A 199 -17.41 8.42 -16.84
CA SER A 199 -16.69 8.46 -15.55
C SER A 199 -15.21 8.08 -15.71
N PHE A 200 -14.91 7.06 -16.51
CA PHE A 200 -13.55 6.64 -16.81
C PHE A 200 -12.81 7.67 -17.66
N GLY A 201 -13.48 8.21 -18.70
CA GLY A 201 -12.92 9.25 -19.55
C GLY A 201 -12.54 10.50 -18.75
N ILE A 202 -13.41 10.94 -17.84
CA ILE A 202 -13.16 12.08 -16.94
C ILE A 202 -11.97 11.77 -16.01
N GLY A 203 -11.97 10.61 -15.34
CA GLY A 203 -10.89 10.20 -14.45
C GLY A 203 -9.53 10.16 -15.16
N LEU A 204 -9.47 9.52 -16.34
CA LEU A 204 -8.26 9.44 -17.15
C LEU A 204 -7.81 10.82 -17.65
N ALA A 205 -8.75 11.67 -18.12
CA ALA A 205 -8.42 13.00 -18.64
C ALA A 205 -7.87 13.92 -17.53
N ILE A 206 -8.60 14.04 -16.41
CA ILE A 206 -8.15 14.87 -15.28
C ILE A 206 -6.86 14.31 -14.68
N GLY A 207 -6.78 13.00 -14.46
CA GLY A 207 -5.57 12.35 -13.95
C GLY A 207 -4.38 12.49 -14.90
N GLY A 208 -4.63 12.38 -16.22
CA GLY A 208 -3.61 12.58 -17.26
C GLY A 208 -3.04 13.99 -17.24
N VAL A 209 -3.91 15.00 -17.29
CA VAL A 209 -3.50 16.41 -17.21
C VAL A 209 -2.79 16.71 -15.89
N ALA A 210 -3.38 16.30 -14.76
CA ALA A 210 -2.78 16.50 -13.45
C ALA A 210 -1.39 15.82 -13.34
N GLY A 211 -1.25 14.59 -13.83
CA GLY A 211 0.03 13.88 -13.85
C GLY A 211 1.11 14.58 -14.66
N LEU A 212 0.76 15.10 -15.86
CA LEU A 212 1.68 15.88 -16.69
C LEU A 212 2.07 17.21 -16.04
N VAL A 213 1.10 17.92 -15.47
CA VAL A 213 1.35 19.17 -14.72
C VAL A 213 2.25 18.87 -13.51
N TRP A 214 1.96 17.79 -12.77
CA TRP A 214 2.76 17.42 -11.60
C TRP A 214 4.19 17.04 -11.98
N LEU A 215 4.37 16.40 -13.13
CA LEU A 215 5.69 16.09 -13.67
C LEU A 215 6.53 17.34 -13.91
N LEU A 216 5.90 18.44 -14.32
CA LEU A 216 6.58 19.75 -14.44
C LEU A 216 6.86 20.36 -13.06
N LEU A 217 5.90 20.27 -12.12
CA LEU A 217 6.08 20.78 -10.75
C LEU A 217 7.20 20.07 -9.98
N LEU A 218 7.35 18.76 -10.18
CA LEU A 218 8.43 17.98 -9.54
C LEU A 218 9.83 18.53 -9.84
N ARG A 219 10.01 19.26 -10.94
CA ARG A 219 11.28 19.94 -11.22
C ARG A 219 11.60 21.05 -10.21
N PHE A 220 10.58 21.80 -9.79
CA PHE A 220 10.72 22.87 -8.79
C PHE A 220 10.87 22.31 -7.38
N LEU A 221 10.37 21.10 -7.15
CA LEU A 221 10.45 20.40 -5.85
C LEU A 221 11.69 19.51 -5.73
N ARG A 222 12.57 19.49 -6.73
CA ARG A 222 13.75 18.63 -6.76
C ARG A 222 14.71 19.00 -5.62
N GLY A 223 15.13 17.99 -4.84
CA GLY A 223 15.99 18.20 -3.66
C GLY A 223 15.26 18.78 -2.45
N SER A 224 13.93 18.92 -2.50
CA SER A 224 13.14 19.36 -1.35
C SER A 224 12.67 18.16 -0.53
N GLU A 225 12.94 18.16 0.77
CA GLU A 225 12.41 17.17 1.72
C GLU A 225 10.88 17.15 1.75
N HIS A 226 10.23 18.23 1.29
CA HIS A 226 8.78 18.38 1.28
C HIS A 226 8.13 17.90 -0.02
N ALA A 227 8.88 17.42 -1.00
CA ALA A 227 8.34 16.99 -2.29
C ALA A 227 7.29 15.88 -2.15
N TYR A 228 7.49 14.91 -1.25
CA TYR A 228 6.53 13.83 -1.04
C TYR A 228 5.26 14.29 -0.30
N PRO A 229 5.32 14.99 0.86
CA PRO A 229 4.12 15.50 1.51
C PRO A 229 3.26 16.37 0.60
N ILE A 230 3.88 17.24 -0.22
CA ILE A 230 3.18 18.08 -1.18
C ILE A 230 2.52 17.21 -2.28
N THR A 231 3.22 16.18 -2.78
CA THR A 231 2.67 15.25 -3.76
C THR A 231 1.47 14.48 -3.19
N LEU A 232 1.57 13.99 -1.95
CA LEU A 232 0.47 13.28 -1.30
C LEU A 232 -0.74 14.21 -1.09
N ALA A 233 -0.50 15.43 -0.61
CA ALA A 233 -1.56 16.42 -0.45
C ALA A 233 -2.27 16.73 -1.79
N ALA A 234 -1.50 16.89 -2.87
CA ALA A 234 -2.07 17.10 -4.19
C ALA A 234 -2.88 15.90 -4.71
N LEU A 235 -2.45 14.67 -4.44
CA LEU A 235 -3.19 13.46 -4.79
C LEU A 235 -4.51 13.37 -4.03
N LEU A 236 -4.54 13.73 -2.75
CA LEU A 236 -5.77 13.78 -1.95
C LEU A 236 -6.74 14.84 -2.47
N VAL A 237 -6.26 16.04 -2.80
CA VAL A 237 -7.07 17.08 -3.44
C VAL A 237 -7.58 16.62 -4.80
N LEU A 238 -6.73 16.00 -5.60
CA LEU A 238 -7.09 15.49 -6.91
C LEU A 238 -8.17 14.40 -6.83
N TYR A 239 -8.11 13.52 -5.82
CA TYR A 239 -9.15 12.54 -5.55
C TYR A 239 -10.51 13.24 -5.41
N VAL A 240 -10.60 14.27 -4.57
CA VAL A 240 -11.84 15.05 -4.35
C VAL A 240 -12.30 15.76 -5.63
N VAL A 241 -11.37 16.37 -6.38
CA VAL A 241 -11.70 17.07 -7.65
C VAL A 241 -12.29 16.11 -8.68
N ILE A 242 -11.71 14.92 -8.84
CA ILE A 242 -12.20 13.93 -9.80
C ILE A 242 -13.56 13.39 -9.38
N ASP A 243 -13.73 13.13 -8.08
CA ASP A 243 -14.99 12.63 -7.52
C ASP A 243 -16.13 13.64 -7.73
N HIS A 244 -15.90 14.93 -7.45
CA HIS A 244 -16.85 16.00 -7.72
C HIS A 244 -17.17 16.21 -9.21
N ALA A 245 -16.24 15.87 -10.10
CA ALA A 245 -16.45 15.89 -11.54
C ALA A 245 -17.20 14.66 -12.07
N GLU A 246 -17.74 13.81 -11.20
CA GLU A 246 -18.35 12.51 -11.53
C GLU A 246 -17.39 11.56 -12.28
N GLY A 247 -16.07 11.76 -12.10
CA GLY A 247 -15.02 10.91 -12.65
C GLY A 247 -14.64 9.77 -11.71
N SER A 248 -14.01 8.72 -12.25
CA SER A 248 -13.42 7.67 -11.42
C SER A 248 -12.13 8.17 -10.76
N ALA A 249 -12.22 8.58 -9.48
CA ALA A 249 -11.08 9.07 -8.73
C ALA A 249 -9.95 8.02 -8.64
N ALA A 250 -10.31 6.74 -8.49
CA ALA A 250 -9.34 5.65 -8.48
C ALA A 250 -8.54 5.55 -9.78
N LEU A 251 -9.20 5.65 -10.94
CA LEU A 251 -8.53 5.67 -12.25
C LEU A 251 -7.68 6.91 -12.44
N GLY A 252 -8.15 8.07 -11.99
CA GLY A 252 -7.37 9.30 -12.09
C GLY A 252 -6.08 9.23 -11.27
N ILE A 253 -6.14 8.80 -10.01
CA ILE A 253 -4.95 8.62 -9.16
C ILE A 253 -3.99 7.58 -9.76
N LEU A 254 -4.52 6.44 -10.24
CA LEU A 254 -3.71 5.43 -10.91
C LEU A 254 -2.99 6.00 -12.14
N THR A 255 -3.68 6.82 -12.93
CA THR A 255 -3.11 7.47 -14.12
C THR A 255 -1.97 8.41 -13.77
N VAL A 256 -2.15 9.27 -12.76
CA VAL A 256 -1.07 10.12 -12.25
C VAL A 256 0.11 9.27 -11.79
N ALA A 257 -0.14 8.22 -11.01
CA ALA A 257 0.89 7.33 -10.49
C ALA A 257 1.71 6.68 -11.63
N ILE A 258 1.05 6.20 -12.69
CA ILE A 258 1.72 5.63 -13.87
C ILE A 258 2.57 6.70 -14.57
N ILE A 259 2.06 7.91 -14.75
CA ILE A 259 2.82 9.01 -15.38
C ILE A 259 4.06 9.33 -14.56
N LEU A 260 3.93 9.50 -13.25
CA LEU A 260 5.07 9.82 -12.37
C LEU A 260 6.04 8.64 -12.23
N GLY A 261 5.56 7.41 -12.23
CA GLY A 261 6.39 6.21 -12.27
C GLY A 261 7.24 6.10 -13.54
N ASN A 262 6.76 6.65 -14.66
CA ASN A 262 7.45 6.66 -15.96
C ASN A 262 8.00 8.05 -16.33
N ALA A 263 8.20 8.91 -15.34
CA ALA A 263 8.61 10.31 -15.52
C ALA A 263 9.84 10.47 -16.42
N GLY A 264 10.89 9.68 -16.21
CA GLY A 264 12.10 9.71 -17.04
C GLY A 264 11.84 9.39 -18.51
N SER A 265 11.05 8.35 -18.78
CA SER A 265 10.71 7.93 -20.15
C SER A 265 9.77 8.93 -20.84
N ILE A 266 8.85 9.54 -20.09
CA ILE A 266 7.90 10.54 -20.62
C ILE A 266 8.63 11.87 -20.85
N SER A 267 9.45 12.32 -19.88
CA SER A 267 10.23 13.56 -20.00
C SER A 267 11.13 13.56 -21.22
N SER A 268 11.82 12.44 -21.50
CA SER A 268 12.68 12.30 -22.69
C SER A 268 11.88 12.41 -24.00
N LYS A 269 10.65 11.88 -24.05
CA LYS A 269 9.79 11.95 -25.24
C LYS A 269 9.20 13.35 -25.48
N ILE A 270 8.98 14.13 -24.42
CA ILE A 270 8.44 15.50 -24.48
C ILE A 270 9.57 16.53 -24.72
N GLY A 271 10.83 16.07 -24.85
CA GLY A 271 11.98 16.96 -25.09
C GLY A 271 12.41 17.77 -23.87
N LEU A 272 12.07 17.31 -22.67
CA LEU A 272 12.51 17.95 -21.44
C LEU A 272 13.98 17.58 -21.19
N ALA A 273 14.86 18.57 -21.10
CA ALA A 273 16.30 18.42 -21.06
C ALA A 273 16.84 17.62 -19.86
N GLU A 274 16.08 17.53 -18.79
CA GLU A 274 16.42 16.70 -17.63
C GLU A 274 15.23 15.82 -17.24
N PRO A 275 15.42 14.47 -17.11
CA PRO A 275 14.35 13.60 -16.67
C PRO A 275 13.94 13.97 -15.24
N ALA A 276 12.65 14.27 -15.05
CA ALA A 276 12.07 14.39 -13.73
C ALA A 276 11.97 12.96 -13.15
N GLU A 277 12.90 12.58 -12.30
CA GLU A 277 12.79 11.32 -11.53
C GLU A 277 12.36 11.64 -10.11
N LEU A 278 11.56 10.73 -9.54
CA LEU A 278 11.28 10.77 -8.11
C LEU A 278 12.58 10.55 -7.35
N ASP A 279 13.01 11.56 -6.59
CA ASP A 279 14.25 11.55 -5.83
C ASP A 279 14.31 10.39 -4.82
N THR A 280 15.53 9.97 -4.46
CA THR A 280 15.73 8.85 -3.52
C THR A 280 15.09 9.14 -2.16
N GLU A 281 15.10 10.40 -1.74
CA GLU A 281 14.48 10.87 -0.49
C GLU A 281 12.96 10.75 -0.54
N VAL A 282 12.33 11.15 -1.65
CA VAL A 282 10.89 11.02 -1.89
C VAL A 282 10.47 9.55 -1.83
N ARG A 283 11.25 8.66 -2.43
CA ARG A 283 10.99 7.20 -2.37
C ARG A 283 11.20 6.65 -0.96
N GLY A 284 12.16 7.16 -0.20
CA GLY A 284 12.42 6.77 1.19
C GLY A 284 11.26 7.12 2.10
N PHE A 285 10.78 8.35 2.03
CA PHE A 285 9.64 8.82 2.82
C PHE A 285 8.34 8.11 2.43
N HIS A 286 8.10 7.93 1.12
CA HIS A 286 6.94 7.14 0.65
C HIS A 286 6.93 5.73 1.25
N ARG A 287 8.07 5.07 1.32
CA ARG A 287 8.19 3.72 1.90
C ARG A 287 7.81 3.70 3.38
N GLN A 288 8.24 4.72 4.16
CA GLN A 288 7.86 4.82 5.57
C GLN A 288 6.36 5.07 5.74
N MET A 289 5.79 5.97 4.94
CA MET A 289 4.34 6.22 4.94
C MET A 289 3.54 4.97 4.53
N ALA A 290 3.99 4.28 3.49
CA ALA A 290 3.38 3.02 3.06
C ALA A 290 3.48 1.93 4.15
N PHE A 291 4.61 1.84 4.86
CA PHE A 291 4.77 0.94 6.02
C PHE A 291 3.78 1.28 7.14
N MET A 292 3.65 2.56 7.50
CA MET A 292 2.69 2.99 8.53
C MET A 292 1.25 2.63 8.14
N ILE A 293 0.84 3.02 6.93
CA ILE A 293 -0.50 2.74 6.43
C ILE A 293 -0.75 1.23 6.34
N LYS A 294 0.22 0.47 5.84
CA LYS A 294 0.19 -1.00 5.80
C LYS A 294 -0.04 -1.58 7.20
N SER A 295 0.72 -1.12 8.20
CA SER A 295 0.64 -1.64 9.56
C SER A 295 -0.74 -1.39 10.17
N PHE A 296 -1.25 -0.17 10.09
CA PHE A 296 -2.60 0.14 10.56
C PHE A 296 -3.67 -0.64 9.80
N PHE A 297 -3.51 -0.77 8.48
CA PHE A 297 -4.50 -1.43 7.65
C PHE A 297 -4.63 -2.92 7.95
N PHE A 298 -3.54 -3.64 8.13
CA PHE A 298 -3.60 -5.07 8.46
C PHE A 298 -4.08 -5.31 9.89
N VAL A 299 -3.79 -4.42 10.84
CA VAL A 299 -4.41 -4.46 12.17
C VAL A 299 -5.92 -4.18 12.08
N PHE A 300 -6.34 -3.22 11.25
CA PHE A 300 -7.74 -2.95 10.98
C PHE A 300 -8.46 -4.18 10.39
N ILE A 301 -7.86 -4.86 9.39
CA ILE A 301 -8.37 -6.12 8.85
C ILE A 301 -8.58 -7.13 9.99
N GLY A 302 -7.56 -7.36 10.82
CA GLY A 302 -7.63 -8.29 11.93
C GLY A 302 -8.71 -7.94 12.96
N ALA A 303 -8.83 -6.66 13.31
CA ALA A 303 -9.81 -6.18 14.28
C ALA A 303 -11.26 -6.27 13.76
N MET A 304 -11.47 -6.23 12.46
CA MET A 304 -12.78 -6.43 11.82
C MET A 304 -13.18 -7.92 11.68
N LEU A 305 -12.26 -8.88 11.89
CA LEU A 305 -12.52 -10.32 11.84
C LEU A 305 -13.29 -10.79 13.07
N GLY A 306 -14.57 -10.44 13.15
CA GLY A 306 -15.49 -10.81 14.22
C GLY A 306 -16.85 -11.29 13.67
N PRO A 307 -17.82 -11.62 14.54
CA PRO A 307 -19.13 -12.10 14.11
C PRO A 307 -19.74 -11.24 13.00
N PRO A 308 -20.55 -11.83 12.09
CA PRO A 308 -21.04 -13.21 12.09
C PRO A 308 -20.01 -14.23 11.58
N TRP A 309 -19.78 -15.27 12.37
CA TRP A 309 -18.74 -16.29 12.07
C TRP A 309 -18.97 -17.04 10.75
N GLY A 310 -20.23 -17.16 10.32
CA GLY A 310 -20.56 -17.77 9.03
C GLY A 310 -19.88 -17.07 7.84
N LEU A 311 -19.80 -15.74 7.84
CA LEU A 311 -19.10 -14.98 6.79
C LEU A 311 -17.60 -15.23 6.84
N ILE A 312 -17.01 -15.38 8.03
CA ILE A 312 -15.58 -15.69 8.17
C ILE A 312 -15.28 -17.06 7.58
N VAL A 313 -16.05 -18.09 7.98
CA VAL A 313 -15.90 -19.46 7.45
C VAL A 313 -16.06 -19.47 5.93
N PHE A 314 -17.06 -18.75 5.42
CA PHE A 314 -17.26 -18.63 3.98
C PHE A 314 -16.12 -17.88 3.28
N GLY A 315 -15.58 -16.81 3.88
CA GLY A 315 -14.41 -16.10 3.38
C GLY A 315 -13.14 -16.98 3.35
N VAL A 316 -12.94 -17.80 4.38
CA VAL A 316 -11.86 -18.81 4.41
C VAL A 316 -12.03 -19.82 3.27
N PHE A 317 -13.25 -20.34 3.07
CA PHE A 317 -13.55 -21.23 1.97
C PHE A 317 -13.23 -20.57 0.61
N LEU A 318 -13.69 -19.35 0.37
CA LEU A 318 -13.39 -18.63 -0.87
C LEU A 318 -11.89 -18.40 -1.06
N GLY A 319 -11.13 -18.12 0.00
CA GLY A 319 -9.68 -17.96 -0.05
C GLY A 319 -8.96 -19.25 -0.48
N LEU A 320 -9.42 -20.40 -0.01
CA LEU A 320 -8.88 -21.70 -0.44
C LEU A 320 -9.26 -22.03 -1.88
N VAL A 321 -10.49 -21.72 -2.29
CA VAL A 321 -10.92 -21.92 -3.68
C VAL A 321 -10.17 -21.02 -4.65
N LEU A 322 -9.82 -19.78 -4.27
CA LEU A 322 -8.98 -18.90 -5.08
C LEU A 322 -7.62 -19.54 -5.38
N PHE A 323 -7.02 -20.23 -4.40
CA PHE A 323 -5.80 -20.99 -4.66
C PHE A 323 -6.03 -22.09 -5.71
N GLY A 324 -7.15 -22.82 -5.61
CA GLY A 324 -7.52 -23.80 -6.63
C GLY A 324 -7.73 -23.19 -8.02
N ALA A 325 -8.39 -22.03 -8.11
CA ALA A 325 -8.61 -21.29 -9.36
C ALA A 325 -7.30 -20.72 -9.95
N ARG A 326 -6.31 -20.42 -9.11
CA ARG A 326 -4.99 -19.93 -9.53
C ARG A 326 -4.20 -20.98 -10.31
N ILE A 327 -4.31 -22.25 -9.95
CA ILE A 327 -3.53 -23.34 -10.59
C ILE A 327 -3.76 -23.39 -12.10
N PRO A 328 -5.01 -23.50 -12.62
CA PRO A 328 -5.24 -23.49 -14.06
C PRO A 328 -4.87 -22.17 -14.72
N ALA A 329 -5.02 -21.03 -14.07
CA ALA A 329 -4.60 -19.74 -14.61
C ALA A 329 -3.09 -19.70 -14.86
N VAL A 330 -2.28 -20.13 -13.89
CA VAL A 330 -0.82 -20.23 -14.05
C VAL A 330 -0.43 -21.25 -15.12
N PHE A 331 -1.09 -22.41 -15.15
CA PHE A 331 -0.82 -23.44 -16.17
C PHE A 331 -1.05 -22.87 -17.57
N LEU A 332 -2.19 -22.24 -17.82
CA LEU A 332 -2.54 -21.66 -19.12
C LEU A 332 -1.64 -20.45 -19.46
N GLY A 333 -1.41 -19.55 -18.50
CA GLY A 333 -0.58 -18.34 -18.71
C GLY A 333 0.90 -18.63 -18.91
N THR A 334 1.37 -19.80 -18.45
CA THR A 334 2.76 -20.25 -18.64
C THR A 334 2.93 -21.35 -19.69
N LEU A 335 1.88 -21.61 -20.49
CA LEU A 335 1.92 -22.62 -21.55
C LEU A 335 3.01 -22.24 -22.58
N GLY A 336 3.83 -23.21 -22.97
CA GLY A 336 4.96 -22.98 -23.88
C GLY A 336 6.09 -22.13 -23.30
N SER A 337 6.12 -21.89 -21.97
CA SER A 337 7.24 -21.23 -21.29
C SER A 337 8.34 -22.24 -20.95
N LYS A 338 9.56 -21.71 -20.71
CA LYS A 338 10.69 -22.48 -20.19
C LYS A 338 10.69 -22.65 -18.67
N PHE A 339 9.62 -22.19 -17.98
CA PHE A 339 9.53 -22.32 -16.53
C PHE A 339 9.42 -23.78 -16.08
N SER A 340 10.23 -24.14 -15.10
CA SER A 340 10.22 -25.46 -14.46
C SER A 340 8.92 -25.72 -13.71
N PRO A 341 8.57 -26.96 -13.40
CA PRO A 341 7.40 -27.27 -12.58
C PRO A 341 7.42 -26.62 -11.19
N ALA A 342 8.62 -26.43 -10.61
CA ALA A 342 8.79 -25.76 -9.32
C ALA A 342 8.50 -24.25 -9.42
N GLU A 343 8.97 -23.59 -10.49
CA GLU A 343 8.68 -22.17 -10.75
C GLU A 343 7.19 -21.93 -11.01
N LYS A 344 6.52 -22.81 -11.74
CA LYS A 344 5.06 -22.74 -11.96
C LYS A 344 4.28 -22.91 -10.66
N ARG A 345 4.69 -23.84 -9.78
CA ARG A 345 4.10 -23.99 -8.44
C ARG A 345 4.34 -22.74 -7.58
N MET A 346 5.53 -22.13 -7.68
CA MET A 346 5.83 -20.88 -6.99
C MET A 346 4.91 -19.74 -7.47
N ALA A 347 4.73 -19.59 -8.79
CA ALA A 347 3.77 -18.62 -9.36
C ALA A 347 2.33 -18.89 -8.92
N ALA A 348 1.93 -20.16 -8.72
CA ALA A 348 0.60 -20.50 -8.24
C ALA A 348 0.37 -20.11 -6.77
N VAL A 349 1.38 -20.28 -5.92
CA VAL A 349 1.31 -19.90 -4.50
C VAL A 349 1.46 -18.38 -4.33
N ALA A 350 2.12 -17.68 -5.25
CA ALA A 350 2.29 -16.23 -5.25
C ALA A 350 0.97 -15.52 -5.59
N MET A 351 -0.02 -15.63 -4.69
CA MET A 351 -1.37 -15.12 -4.87
C MET A 351 -2.00 -14.42 -3.66
N PRO A 352 -1.25 -14.00 -2.62
CA PRO A 352 -1.89 -13.37 -1.47
C PRO A 352 -2.66 -12.11 -1.91
N ARG A 353 -3.84 -11.93 -1.37
CA ARG A 353 -4.62 -10.70 -1.54
C ARG A 353 -4.09 -9.66 -0.56
N GLY A 354 -4.11 -8.40 -0.95
CA GLY A 354 -3.48 -7.34 -0.19
C GLY A 354 -4.40 -6.19 0.19
N MET A 355 -3.78 -5.04 0.46
CA MET A 355 -4.47 -3.82 0.86
C MET A 355 -5.49 -3.37 -0.18
N ALA A 356 -5.20 -3.49 -1.48
CA ALA A 356 -6.13 -3.11 -2.53
C ALA A 356 -7.48 -3.82 -2.39
N ALA A 357 -7.47 -5.16 -2.25
CA ALA A 357 -8.69 -5.93 -2.04
C ALA A 357 -9.44 -5.50 -0.77
N GLY A 358 -8.71 -5.26 0.32
CA GLY A 358 -9.32 -4.84 1.58
C GLY A 358 -9.96 -3.46 1.52
N VAL A 359 -9.32 -2.49 0.87
CA VAL A 359 -9.89 -1.15 0.65
C VAL A 359 -11.10 -1.21 -0.27
N LEU A 360 -10.97 -1.92 -1.40
CA LEU A 360 -12.07 -2.08 -2.36
C LEU A 360 -13.30 -2.75 -1.74
N ALA A 361 -13.12 -3.58 -0.71
CA ALA A 361 -14.23 -4.21 0.02
C ALA A 361 -15.11 -3.22 0.81
N THR A 362 -14.55 -2.06 1.19
CA THR A 362 -15.29 -1.03 1.95
C THR A 362 -16.01 -0.03 1.05
N LEU A 363 -15.57 0.12 -0.21
CA LEU A 363 -16.12 1.11 -1.14
C LEU A 363 -17.62 0.91 -1.47
N PRO A 364 -18.12 -0.31 -1.72
CA PRO A 364 -19.53 -0.49 -2.06
C PRO A 364 -20.48 0.00 -0.98
N MET A 365 -20.16 -0.31 0.29
CA MET A 365 -20.94 0.14 1.44
C MET A 365 -20.88 1.67 1.57
N SER A 366 -19.71 2.27 1.42
CA SER A 366 -19.54 3.73 1.46
C SER A 366 -20.25 4.45 0.31
N ALA A 367 -20.38 3.78 -0.84
CA ALA A 367 -21.11 4.28 -2.00
C ALA A 367 -22.64 4.07 -1.90
N GLY A 368 -23.14 3.42 -0.85
CA GLY A 368 -24.57 3.17 -0.64
C GLY A 368 -25.12 1.95 -1.40
N VAL A 369 -24.27 1.01 -1.82
CA VAL A 369 -24.71 -0.23 -2.46
C VAL A 369 -25.35 -1.12 -1.39
N THR A 370 -26.63 -1.42 -1.54
CA THR A 370 -27.40 -2.25 -0.60
C THR A 370 -26.93 -3.71 -0.59
N GLY A 371 -26.93 -4.34 0.58
CA GLY A 371 -26.57 -5.76 0.73
C GLY A 371 -25.05 -6.01 0.81
N THR A 372 -24.24 -4.97 0.95
CA THR A 372 -22.77 -5.08 1.01
C THR A 372 -22.18 -4.89 2.40
N GLU A 373 -23.00 -4.83 3.44
CA GLU A 373 -22.62 -4.57 4.82
C GLU A 373 -21.68 -5.65 5.39
N GLY A 374 -21.86 -6.89 4.97
CA GLY A 374 -21.02 -8.04 5.34
C GLY A 374 -19.76 -8.22 4.48
N LEU A 375 -19.65 -7.47 3.37
CA LEU A 375 -18.59 -7.63 2.37
C LEU A 375 -17.17 -7.45 2.94
N PRO A 376 -16.89 -6.44 3.79
CA PRO A 376 -15.56 -6.28 4.36
C PRO A 376 -15.10 -7.49 5.17
N VAL A 377 -15.96 -8.06 6.02
CA VAL A 377 -15.63 -9.22 6.85
C VAL A 377 -15.32 -10.45 6.00
N LEU A 378 -16.13 -10.69 4.98
CA LEU A 378 -15.94 -11.78 4.03
C LEU A 378 -14.60 -11.66 3.29
N VAL A 379 -14.33 -10.48 2.75
CA VAL A 379 -13.09 -10.21 2.00
C VAL A 379 -11.88 -10.28 2.93
N PHE A 380 -11.96 -9.74 4.15
CA PHE A 380 -10.84 -9.77 5.10
C PHE A 380 -10.48 -11.19 5.53
N ALA A 381 -11.48 -12.07 5.73
CA ALA A 381 -11.25 -13.49 6.00
C ALA A 381 -10.58 -14.19 4.80
N CYS A 382 -11.01 -13.85 3.58
CA CYS A 382 -10.38 -14.34 2.35
C CYS A 382 -8.94 -13.84 2.19
N VAL A 383 -8.69 -12.55 2.42
CA VAL A 383 -7.34 -11.94 2.40
C VAL A 383 -6.42 -12.67 3.38
N PHE A 384 -6.85 -12.81 4.62
CA PHE A 384 -6.07 -13.52 5.65
C PHE A 384 -5.74 -14.96 5.23
N THR A 385 -6.72 -15.68 4.70
CA THR A 385 -6.54 -17.07 4.22
C THR A 385 -5.52 -17.15 3.09
N THR A 386 -5.61 -16.25 2.11
CA THR A 386 -4.66 -16.26 0.97
C THR A 386 -3.23 -15.90 1.41
N ILE A 387 -3.08 -15.03 2.42
CA ILE A 387 -1.79 -14.71 3.03
C ILE A 387 -1.23 -15.94 3.76
N LEU A 388 -2.07 -16.69 4.51
CA LEU A 388 -1.65 -17.93 5.18
C LEU A 388 -1.22 -19.00 4.17
N VAL A 389 -1.99 -19.19 3.09
CA VAL A 389 -1.63 -20.13 2.00
C VAL A 389 -0.27 -19.77 1.40
N PHE A 390 -0.03 -18.49 1.17
CA PHE A 390 1.28 -18.02 0.71
C PHE A 390 2.39 -18.25 1.73
N ALA A 391 2.18 -17.88 2.99
CA ALA A 391 3.18 -17.99 4.05
C ALA A 391 3.59 -19.45 4.33
N ILE A 392 2.67 -20.40 4.16
CA ILE A 392 2.95 -21.82 4.32
C ILE A 392 3.54 -22.41 3.03
N GLY A 393 2.95 -22.10 1.89
CA GLY A 393 3.32 -22.69 0.60
C GLY A 393 4.66 -22.19 0.06
N PHE A 394 4.96 -20.90 0.24
CA PHE A 394 6.17 -20.28 -0.29
C PHE A 394 7.47 -20.94 0.22
N PRO A 395 7.69 -21.12 1.54
CA PRO A 395 8.89 -21.79 2.05
C PRO A 395 9.01 -23.25 1.61
N ILE A 396 7.87 -23.96 1.48
CA ILE A 396 7.84 -25.38 1.06
C ILE A 396 8.32 -25.50 -0.38
N ILE A 397 7.79 -24.65 -1.29
CA ILE A 397 8.13 -24.72 -2.70
C ILE A 397 9.53 -24.16 -2.96
N LYS A 398 9.97 -23.12 -2.20
CA LYS A 398 11.32 -22.59 -2.28
C LYS A 398 12.40 -23.67 -2.15
N ARG A 399 12.19 -24.64 -1.27
CA ARG A 399 13.15 -25.77 -1.09
C ARG A 399 13.31 -26.66 -2.31
N ALA A 400 12.34 -26.65 -3.22
CA ALA A 400 12.36 -27.42 -4.46
C ALA A 400 12.92 -26.63 -5.66
N LEU A 401 13.22 -25.35 -5.48
CA LEU A 401 13.84 -24.52 -6.50
C LEU A 401 15.37 -24.67 -6.41
N PRO A 402 16.09 -24.77 -7.57
CA PRO A 402 17.53 -24.77 -7.56
C PRO A 402 18.04 -23.46 -6.93
N ALA A 403 19.13 -23.57 -6.15
CA ALA A 403 19.85 -22.38 -5.70
C ALA A 403 20.36 -21.63 -6.93
N VAL A 404 20.17 -20.32 -6.98
CA VAL A 404 20.78 -19.49 -8.01
C VAL A 404 22.26 -19.37 -7.64
N ASP A 405 23.15 -20.00 -8.44
CA ASP A 405 24.58 -19.89 -8.26
C ASP A 405 25.02 -18.43 -8.36
N ASP A 406 25.92 -18.02 -7.47
CA ASP A 406 26.38 -16.64 -7.34
C ASP A 406 27.20 -16.10 -8.55
N GLU A 407 27.36 -16.91 -9.61
CA GLU A 407 28.24 -16.60 -10.75
C GLU A 407 27.63 -15.74 -11.87
N GLU A 408 26.32 -15.46 -11.88
CA GLU A 408 25.73 -14.53 -12.87
C GLU A 408 25.20 -13.23 -12.24
N PRO A 409 25.99 -12.15 -12.21
CA PRO A 409 25.54 -10.85 -11.64
C PRO A 409 24.43 -10.16 -12.45
N GLU A 410 24.23 -10.51 -13.72
CA GLU A 410 23.28 -9.81 -14.61
C GLU A 410 21.83 -10.27 -14.52
N SER A 411 21.53 -11.41 -13.90
CA SER A 411 20.16 -11.94 -13.78
C SER A 411 19.48 -11.62 -12.44
N ARG A 412 20.14 -10.88 -11.54
CA ARG A 412 19.57 -10.51 -10.24
C ARG A 412 18.59 -9.36 -10.40
N LEU A 413 17.40 -9.53 -9.79
CA LEU A 413 16.49 -8.41 -9.56
C LEU A 413 17.26 -7.26 -8.91
N PRO A 414 17.15 -6.02 -9.41
CA PRO A 414 17.55 -4.88 -8.62
C PRO A 414 16.73 -4.93 -7.33
N MET A 415 17.39 -5.15 -6.19
CA MET A 415 16.76 -5.05 -4.89
C MET A 415 16.03 -3.71 -4.84
N PRO A 416 14.76 -3.65 -4.45
CA PRO A 416 14.12 -2.37 -4.19
C PRO A 416 15.03 -1.64 -3.22
N ALA A 417 15.49 -0.44 -3.61
CA ALA A 417 16.45 0.34 -2.82
C ALA A 417 15.87 0.55 -1.42
N GLY A 418 16.29 -0.24 -0.45
CA GLY A 418 15.81 -0.21 0.93
C GLY A 418 15.54 -1.54 1.60
N ALA A 419 15.65 -2.69 0.90
CA ALA A 419 15.54 -3.99 1.56
C ALA A 419 16.87 -4.50 2.15
N ALA A 420 17.97 -3.79 1.94
CA ALA A 420 19.25 -4.07 2.57
C ALA A 420 19.67 -2.86 3.40
N MET A 421 19.59 -2.93 4.71
CA MET A 421 20.59 -2.24 5.52
C MET A 421 21.96 -2.78 5.08
N PRO A 422 22.94 -1.92 4.72
CA PRO A 422 24.29 -2.40 4.49
C PRO A 422 24.72 -3.11 5.78
N ARG A 423 25.00 -4.41 5.67
CA ARG A 423 25.79 -5.07 6.69
C ARG A 423 27.15 -4.36 6.67
N GLN A 424 27.36 -3.43 7.59
CA GLN A 424 28.70 -3.09 8.05
C GLN A 424 29.25 -4.32 8.79
N THR A 425 29.61 -5.33 8.03
CA THR A 425 30.69 -6.23 8.38
C THR A 425 31.94 -5.66 7.73
N GLU A 426 32.38 -4.49 8.18
CA GLU A 426 33.80 -4.28 8.28
C GLU A 426 34.28 -5.42 9.18
N ARG A 427 34.89 -6.42 8.58
CA ARG A 427 35.84 -7.27 9.29
C ARG A 427 36.83 -6.31 9.91
N MET A 428 36.71 -6.07 11.21
CA MET A 428 37.84 -5.69 12.01
C MET A 428 38.90 -6.72 11.75
N GLN A 429 39.89 -6.39 10.93
CA GLN A 429 41.12 -7.13 10.89
C GLN A 429 41.69 -7.03 12.32
N PRO A 430 42.07 -8.13 12.94
CA PRO A 430 42.75 -8.07 14.21
C PRO A 430 44.03 -7.28 14.01
N LEU A 431 44.17 -6.14 14.70
CA LEU A 431 45.41 -5.41 14.81
C LEU A 431 46.46 -6.40 15.30
N SER A 432 47.40 -6.76 14.42
CA SER A 432 48.56 -7.53 14.77
C SER A 432 49.35 -6.70 15.79
N VAL A 433 49.43 -7.22 17.01
CA VAL A 433 50.34 -6.76 18.07
C VAL A 433 51.77 -7.09 17.64
N ASN A 434 52.40 -6.21 16.87
CA ASN A 434 53.85 -6.19 16.63
C ASN A 434 54.26 -4.84 16.04
N ALA A 435 54.35 -3.83 16.87
CA ALA A 435 55.19 -2.63 16.64
C ALA A 435 55.41 -1.90 17.96
N ALA A 436 55.96 -2.61 18.98
CA ALA A 436 56.76 -1.96 20.01
C ALA A 436 58.20 -1.94 19.46
N THR A 437 58.72 -0.78 19.26
CA THR A 437 60.13 -0.39 19.01
C THR A 437 60.34 0.31 17.65
N ALA A 438 60.08 1.62 17.65
CA ALA A 438 60.89 2.62 16.88
C ALA A 438 60.62 3.97 17.48
N ILE A 439 61.41 4.33 18.46
CA ILE A 439 61.65 5.74 18.89
C ILE A 439 62.49 6.36 17.78
N ALA A 440 61.94 7.29 17.00
CA ALA A 440 62.67 8.13 16.07
C ALA A 440 62.27 9.59 16.28
N SER A 441 63.26 10.40 16.38
CA SER A 441 63.44 11.83 16.68
C SER A 441 62.51 12.79 16.00
N PRO A 442 62.24 13.99 16.58
CA PRO A 442 61.32 14.97 15.98
C PRO A 442 61.93 15.66 14.75
N PRO A 443 61.12 15.97 13.73
CA PRO A 443 61.60 16.73 12.57
C PRO A 443 61.83 18.20 12.90
N LYS A 444 62.90 18.77 12.31
CA LYS A 444 63.31 20.16 12.36
C LYS A 444 62.21 21.07 11.79
N GLN A 445 61.89 22.11 12.54
CA GLN A 445 61.11 23.27 12.10
C GLN A 445 61.87 24.03 11.00
N THR A 446 61.27 24.16 9.83
CA THR A 446 61.60 25.21 8.84
C THR A 446 60.54 26.29 8.98
N ALA A 447 61.02 27.55 9.06
CA ALA A 447 60.24 28.77 9.27
C ALA A 447 59.26 29.01 8.10
N PRO A 448 58.05 29.52 8.36
CA PRO A 448 57.13 29.89 7.31
C PRO A 448 57.38 31.32 6.83
N ASP A 449 57.20 31.49 5.52
CA ASP A 449 57.17 32.80 4.84
C ASP A 449 56.00 33.67 5.32
N THR A 450 56.28 34.95 5.41
CA THR A 450 55.41 36.03 5.88
C THR A 450 54.16 36.20 4.99
N VAL A 451 52.97 36.05 5.59
CA VAL A 451 51.71 36.49 5.00
C VAL A 451 51.29 37.82 5.67
N PRO A 452 50.82 38.83 4.93
CA PRO A 452 50.51 40.17 5.49
C PRO A 452 49.23 40.15 6.33
N VAL A 453 49.32 40.81 7.49
CA VAL A 453 48.24 41.01 8.48
C VAL A 453 47.30 42.12 7.99
N PRO A 454 45.98 41.94 7.96
CA PRO A 454 45.01 43.02 7.81
C PRO A 454 44.79 43.74 9.16
N PRO A 455 44.36 45.03 9.15
CA PRO A 455 44.39 45.89 10.32
C PRO A 455 43.35 45.52 11.37
N THR A 456 43.81 45.55 12.61
CA THR A 456 43.05 45.42 13.86
C THR A 456 42.03 46.56 14.02
N GLY A 457 40.80 46.20 14.31
CA GLY A 457 39.76 47.12 14.71
C GLY A 457 38.46 46.40 15.09
N TYR A 458 38.51 45.67 16.22
CA TYR A 458 37.29 45.29 16.91
C TYR A 458 37.58 45.35 18.42
N GLU A 459 36.94 46.32 19.09
CA GLU A 459 36.83 46.38 20.54
C GLU A 459 35.89 45.26 21.05
N PRO A 460 36.20 44.61 22.16
CA PRO A 460 35.30 43.63 22.77
C PRO A 460 34.18 44.38 23.51
N VAL A 461 32.94 44.10 23.09
CA VAL A 461 31.75 44.50 23.83
C VAL A 461 31.61 43.64 25.07
N GLN A 462 31.64 44.25 26.24
CA GLN A 462 31.33 43.61 27.54
C GLN A 462 29.84 43.23 27.62
N PRO A 463 29.47 42.12 28.26
CA PRO A 463 28.07 41.75 28.47
C PRO A 463 27.48 42.68 29.55
N SER A 464 26.44 43.44 29.19
CA SER A 464 25.60 44.18 30.14
C SER A 464 24.72 43.23 30.93
N THR A 465 24.85 43.36 32.23
CA THR A 465 24.02 42.74 33.27
C THR A 465 22.56 43.21 33.21
N SER A 466 21.67 42.29 33.55
CA SER A 466 20.31 42.44 34.10
C SER A 466 19.29 43.21 33.25
N ALA A 467 18.41 42.45 32.62
CA ALA A 467 17.02 42.88 32.42
C ALA A 467 16.11 41.81 33.06
N GLU A 468 15.31 42.27 34.01
CA GLU A 468 14.32 41.55 34.78
C GLU A 468 13.25 40.90 33.90
N VAL A 469 12.89 39.65 34.24
CA VAL A 469 11.74 38.95 33.71
C VAL A 469 10.47 39.51 34.39
N PRO A 470 9.46 40.04 33.68
CA PRO A 470 8.16 40.34 34.28
C PRO A 470 7.39 39.09 34.56
N ALA A 471 6.89 38.99 35.79
CA ALA A 471 6.03 37.90 36.27
C ALA A 471 4.73 37.79 35.49
N THR A 472 4.39 36.56 35.19
CA THR A 472 3.08 35.95 34.98
C THR A 472 1.86 36.89 35.04
N GLY A 473 1.34 37.21 33.85
CA GLY A 473 -0.02 37.74 33.72
C GLY A 473 -1.00 36.57 33.61
N ASN A 474 -1.88 36.46 34.60
CA ASN A 474 -3.04 35.58 34.59
C ASN A 474 -3.94 35.89 33.38
N VAL A 475 -4.06 35.01 32.44
CA VAL A 475 -5.15 35.01 31.46
C VAL A 475 -6.37 34.35 32.11
N SER A 476 -7.29 35.15 32.58
CA SER A 476 -8.61 34.72 33.04
C SER A 476 -9.49 34.41 31.84
N TRP A 477 -9.94 33.16 31.70
CA TRP A 477 -11.03 32.76 30.80
C TRP A 477 -12.38 33.23 31.38
N PRO A 478 -13.33 33.71 30.54
CA PRO A 478 -14.64 34.07 31.00
C PRO A 478 -15.39 32.82 31.50
N LYS A 479 -15.82 32.84 32.76
CA LYS A 479 -16.77 31.93 33.35
C LYS A 479 -18.16 32.49 33.11
N ASP A 480 -18.78 32.19 31.97
CA ASP A 480 -20.23 32.30 31.81
C ASP A 480 -20.66 31.36 30.68
N THR A 481 -20.82 30.07 31.01
CA THR A 481 -21.69 29.15 30.32
C THR A 481 -22.69 28.64 31.34
N GLN A 482 -23.88 29.21 31.31
CA GLN A 482 -25.04 28.64 31.99
C GLN A 482 -25.38 27.28 31.37
N PRO A 483 -25.78 26.27 32.16
CA PRO A 483 -26.21 24.98 31.60
C PRO A 483 -27.54 25.18 30.88
N MET A 484 -27.63 24.69 29.64
CA MET A 484 -28.88 24.57 28.88
C MET A 484 -29.87 23.70 29.66
N GLN A 485 -31.05 24.23 29.90
CA GLN A 485 -32.19 23.45 30.37
C GLN A 485 -32.70 22.54 29.24
N PRO A 486 -33.14 21.31 29.54
CA PRO A 486 -33.75 20.44 28.53
C PRO A 486 -35.11 21.03 28.09
N LEU A 487 -35.31 21.05 26.76
CA LEU A 487 -36.57 21.44 26.12
C LEU A 487 -37.69 20.48 26.52
N SER A 488 -38.83 21.06 26.88
CA SER A 488 -40.08 20.35 27.19
C SER A 488 -40.70 19.77 25.89
N PRO A 489 -41.41 18.61 25.97
CA PRO A 489 -41.95 17.94 24.78
C PRO A 489 -43.18 18.61 24.12
N ASP A 490 -43.62 19.75 24.54
CA ASP A 490 -44.94 20.34 24.21
C ASP A 490 -44.89 21.67 23.41
N ASP A 491 -43.76 22.04 22.78
CA ASP A 491 -43.76 23.25 21.94
C ASP A 491 -44.01 22.91 20.46
N PRO A 492 -44.98 23.61 19.80
CA PRO A 492 -45.28 23.40 18.38
C PRO A 492 -44.19 24.02 17.47
N PRO A 493 -43.99 23.52 16.22
CA PRO A 493 -42.99 24.04 15.30
C PRO A 493 -43.38 25.47 14.86
N GLU A 494 -42.45 26.40 14.99
CA GLU A 494 -42.50 27.69 14.28
C GLU A 494 -42.02 27.55 12.85
N ASP A 495 -42.75 28.20 11.92
CA ASP A 495 -42.60 28.25 10.46
C ASP A 495 -41.25 28.79 9.96
#